data_3947e517731c41250e8621e2f0c15374
#
_entry.id   3947e517731c41250e8621e2f0c15374
#
_cell.length_a   1.000
_cell.length_b   1.000
_cell.length_c   1.000
_cell.angle_alpha   90.00
_cell.angle_beta   90.00
_cell.angle_gamma   90.00
#
_symmetry.space_group_name_H-M   'P 1'
#
loop_
_entity.id
_entity.type
_entity.pdbx_description
1 polymer ?
#
loop_
_entity_poly.entity_id
_entity_poly.type
_entity_poly.pdbx_seq_one_letter_code
_entity_poly.pdbx_strand_id
1 'polypeptide(L)'
;MQFSASTVPVPDPGRQPQPTPGPAIVPPLPKEPRKKIWAIFLVAALIAGGLAYYWRTTNSATATGGGGPITVQTVSANIGDVDSTIRLNGTIAAKNQQTILAPRIQGSRTDVNRGGSANMQTSRQGGAVGGGGGGPAGFGAATQNDFSLILTKLAAAGARVKKGDVIAQFDTVAQQQRLDDYKDSLITQDANIKNRMANMGSQKESHLQQVRAGKAAWDNAVLNQQTNPVVSAINAQLFDVAVEQDKAQYEQLLYEDDLLDQQQRATIQGIEVSREQAQLELQRTVSNLAKMTMTAPMDGFVVMASIVRNNEFGTVREGDQVRSGQPFMFIVDPSSMILSASVNQVDAERLRIGMKAKIRLDAYNDIEVPGTLDGIGAMAQTSTFRAAYVGEIPVRVNLDKMDPRIIPDLTASAQVILQSEQNAVVLPRAALFEENGSKYVFLRNPEGAFIRKPVDTGTVSFTDVAIRSGVQKGDVVALQRPM
;
A
#
# COMPACT_ATOMS: atom_id res chain seq x y z
N MET A 1 -50.40 -44.82 28.97
CA MET A 1 -50.49 -45.19 27.55
C MET A 1 -49.84 -44.09 26.74
N GLN A 2 -48.57 -44.32 26.34
CA GLN A 2 -47.78 -43.41 25.57
C GLN A 2 -48.05 -43.67 24.08
N PHE A 3 -48.39 -42.64 23.33
CA PHE A 3 -48.33 -42.68 21.88
C PHE A 3 -47.12 -41.78 21.41
N SER A 4 -46.16 -42.47 20.89
CA SER A 4 -45.00 -41.89 20.22
C SER A 4 -45.40 -41.47 18.81
N ALA A 5 -45.30 -40.18 18.47
CA ALA A 5 -45.49 -39.67 17.12
C ALA A 5 -44.12 -39.59 16.42
N SER A 6 -43.98 -40.43 15.41
CA SER A 6 -42.84 -40.47 14.47
C SER A 6 -42.92 -39.26 13.52
N THR A 7 -41.95 -38.37 13.59
CA THR A 7 -41.78 -37.23 12.65
C THR A 7 -41.04 -37.70 11.40
N VAL A 8 -41.71 -37.64 10.26
CA VAL A 8 -41.16 -37.82 8.91
C VAL A 8 -40.38 -36.58 8.53
N PRO A 9 -39.12 -36.66 8.04
CA PRO A 9 -38.39 -35.50 7.58
C PRO A 9 -38.88 -35.04 6.20
N VAL A 10 -39.13 -33.73 6.10
CA VAL A 10 -39.47 -33.01 4.89
C VAL A 10 -38.22 -32.91 4.01
N PRO A 11 -38.29 -33.18 2.69
CA PRO A 11 -37.14 -33.04 1.79
C PRO A 11 -36.88 -31.60 1.43
N ASP A 12 -35.59 -31.22 1.49
CA ASP A 12 -35.03 -29.93 1.14
C ASP A 12 -35.05 -29.72 -0.40
N PRO A 13 -35.68 -28.66 -0.94
CA PRO A 13 -35.75 -28.41 -2.39
C PRO A 13 -34.58 -27.58 -2.90
N GLY A 14 -33.37 -28.12 -2.94
CA GLY A 14 -32.23 -27.31 -3.41
C GLY A 14 -30.99 -28.06 -3.94
N ARG A 15 -30.98 -29.36 -3.95
CA ARG A 15 -29.85 -30.11 -4.52
C ARG A 15 -30.21 -30.65 -5.90
N GLN A 16 -29.69 -29.99 -6.92
CA GLN A 16 -29.58 -30.58 -8.26
C GLN A 16 -28.58 -31.73 -8.23
N PRO A 17 -28.93 -32.92 -8.81
CA PRO A 17 -27.97 -34.02 -8.91
C PRO A 17 -26.91 -33.71 -9.94
N GLN A 18 -25.64 -33.86 -9.53
CA GLN A 18 -24.51 -33.83 -10.44
C GLN A 18 -24.60 -35.04 -11.39
N PRO A 19 -24.30 -34.85 -12.69
CA PRO A 19 -24.26 -35.97 -13.64
C PRO A 19 -23.10 -36.89 -13.31
N THR A 20 -23.38 -38.16 -13.11
CA THR A 20 -22.42 -39.26 -13.02
C THR A 20 -21.62 -39.33 -14.34
N PRO A 21 -20.28 -39.52 -14.30
CA PRO A 21 -19.50 -39.75 -15.50
C PRO A 21 -19.89 -41.13 -16.08
N GLY A 22 -20.37 -41.11 -17.32
CA GLY A 22 -20.67 -42.29 -18.10
C GLY A 22 -19.38 -43.10 -18.39
N PRO A 23 -19.56 -44.43 -18.64
CA PRO A 23 -18.39 -45.29 -18.87
C PRO A 23 -17.64 -44.90 -20.14
N ALA A 24 -16.31 -44.83 -20.02
CA ALA A 24 -15.40 -44.56 -21.12
C ALA A 24 -15.61 -45.56 -22.26
N ILE A 25 -16.00 -45.06 -23.43
CA ILE A 25 -16.07 -45.85 -24.66
C ILE A 25 -14.64 -46.05 -25.14
N VAL A 26 -14.14 -47.29 -24.96
CA VAL A 26 -12.88 -47.74 -25.56
C VAL A 26 -13.12 -47.99 -27.03
N PRO A 27 -12.43 -47.33 -27.97
CA PRO A 27 -12.57 -47.64 -29.39
C PRO A 27 -11.99 -49.04 -29.69
N PRO A 28 -12.62 -49.84 -30.58
CA PRO A 28 -12.15 -51.18 -30.92
C PRO A 28 -10.84 -51.11 -31.70
N LEU A 29 -9.90 -51.93 -31.31
CA LEU A 29 -8.62 -52.16 -32.01
C LEU A 29 -8.87 -52.67 -33.44
N PRO A 30 -8.17 -52.14 -34.44
CA PRO A 30 -8.28 -52.64 -35.81
C PRO A 30 -7.67 -54.02 -35.94
N LYS A 31 -8.44 -54.95 -36.54
CA LYS A 31 -7.95 -56.30 -36.90
C LYS A 31 -6.88 -56.21 -37.99
N GLU A 32 -5.68 -56.66 -37.66
CA GLU A 32 -4.57 -56.78 -38.60
C GLU A 32 -4.84 -57.87 -39.70
N PRO A 33 -4.56 -57.58 -40.96
CA PRO A 33 -4.54 -58.60 -42.01
C PRO A 33 -3.20 -59.33 -42.02
N ARG A 34 -3.22 -60.58 -41.57
CA ARG A 34 -2.11 -61.51 -41.37
C ARG A 34 -1.37 -61.99 -42.65
N LYS A 35 -1.35 -61.24 -43.74
CA LYS A 35 -0.76 -61.67 -45.01
C LYS A 35 0.34 -60.80 -45.63
N LYS A 36 0.94 -59.85 -44.92
CA LYS A 36 2.04 -59.01 -45.47
C LYS A 36 3.32 -58.99 -44.65
N ILE A 37 3.42 -59.80 -43.63
CA ILE A 37 4.61 -59.79 -42.74
C ILE A 37 5.83 -60.38 -43.42
N TRP A 38 5.64 -61.34 -44.34
CA TRP A 38 6.76 -61.97 -45.10
C TRP A 38 7.46 -61.04 -46.10
N ALA A 39 6.71 -60.11 -46.70
CA ALA A 39 7.24 -59.13 -47.65
C ALA A 39 8.10 -58.05 -46.90
N ILE A 40 7.75 -57.72 -45.66
CA ILE A 40 8.51 -56.78 -44.86
C ILE A 40 9.85 -57.34 -44.38
N PHE A 41 9.88 -58.62 -44.07
CA PHE A 41 11.17 -59.33 -43.71
C PHE A 41 12.12 -59.38 -44.87
N LEU A 42 11.64 -59.57 -46.11
CA LEU A 42 12.52 -59.64 -47.33
C LEU A 42 13.07 -58.21 -47.65
N VAL A 43 12.29 -57.19 -47.51
CA VAL A 43 12.73 -55.77 -47.72
C VAL A 43 13.71 -55.36 -46.59
N ALA A 44 13.46 -55.78 -45.35
CA ALA A 44 14.34 -55.49 -44.22
C ALA A 44 15.69 -56.21 -44.35
N ALA A 45 15.70 -57.43 -44.88
CA ALA A 45 16.96 -58.22 -45.16
C ALA A 45 17.76 -57.56 -46.29
N LEU A 46 17.14 -57.06 -47.35
CA LEU A 46 17.81 -56.33 -48.44
C LEU A 46 18.38 -55.00 -47.98
N ILE A 47 17.65 -54.28 -47.13
CA ILE A 47 18.11 -52.99 -46.55
C ILE A 47 19.26 -53.26 -45.54
N ALA A 48 19.16 -54.27 -44.69
CA ALA A 48 20.24 -54.68 -43.80
C ALA A 48 21.49 -55.17 -44.54
N GLY A 49 21.33 -55.92 -45.62
CA GLY A 49 22.44 -56.35 -46.50
C GLY A 49 23.08 -55.16 -47.23
N GLY A 50 22.27 -54.23 -47.73
CA GLY A 50 22.72 -52.96 -48.35
C GLY A 50 23.45 -52.04 -47.38
N LEU A 51 22.95 -51.92 -46.17
CA LEU A 51 23.58 -51.15 -45.08
C LEU A 51 24.89 -51.81 -44.60
N ALA A 52 24.92 -53.16 -44.49
CA ALA A 52 26.16 -53.90 -44.13
C ALA A 52 27.20 -53.77 -45.23
N TYR A 53 26.78 -53.83 -46.52
CA TYR A 53 27.70 -53.63 -47.65
C TYR A 53 28.20 -52.17 -47.71
N TYR A 54 27.32 -51.21 -47.50
CA TYR A 54 27.68 -49.79 -47.43
C TYR A 54 28.61 -49.51 -46.25
N TRP A 55 28.34 -50.12 -45.09
CA TRP A 55 29.17 -49.95 -43.89
C TRP A 55 30.55 -50.65 -44.06
N ARG A 56 30.60 -51.77 -44.80
CA ARG A 56 31.86 -52.48 -45.11
C ARG A 56 32.69 -51.74 -46.16
N THR A 57 32.08 -51.06 -47.13
CA THR A 57 32.81 -50.26 -48.13
C THR A 57 33.24 -48.89 -47.58
N THR A 58 32.54 -48.33 -46.65
CA THR A 58 32.91 -47.02 -46.00
C THR A 58 33.94 -47.25 -44.88
N ASN A 59 33.99 -48.41 -44.23
CA ASN A 59 34.97 -48.70 -43.19
C ASN A 59 36.28 -49.33 -43.69
N SER A 60 36.47 -49.50 -45.01
CA SER A 60 37.73 -49.89 -45.58
C SER A 60 38.61 -48.69 -46.00
N ALA A 61 38.34 -47.54 -45.46
CA ALA A 61 39.29 -46.43 -45.53
C ALA A 61 40.38 -46.67 -44.48
N THR A 62 41.46 -47.28 -44.91
CA THR A 62 42.80 -47.28 -44.39
C THR A 62 43.04 -46.30 -43.24
N ALA A 63 43.33 -46.85 -42.07
CA ALA A 63 44.06 -46.17 -41.04
C ALA A 63 45.46 -45.76 -41.54
N THR A 64 45.52 -44.72 -42.35
CA THR A 64 46.75 -44.00 -42.56
C THR A 64 46.76 -42.90 -41.46
N GLY A 65 47.59 -43.11 -40.46
CA GLY A 65 47.90 -42.11 -39.47
C GLY A 65 48.44 -40.85 -40.14
N GLY A 66 47.50 -39.93 -40.40
CA GLY A 66 47.79 -38.54 -40.74
C GLY A 66 47.15 -37.71 -39.64
N GLY A 67 47.90 -37.39 -38.60
CA GLY A 67 47.56 -36.24 -37.72
C GLY A 67 47.42 -35.02 -38.59
N GLY A 68 46.18 -34.76 -39.05
CA GLY A 68 45.86 -33.43 -39.57
C GLY A 68 46.28 -32.42 -38.53
N PRO A 69 46.82 -31.27 -38.90
CA PRO A 69 47.18 -30.24 -37.93
C PRO A 69 45.90 -29.93 -37.13
N ILE A 70 45.92 -30.23 -35.85
CA ILE A 70 44.88 -29.80 -34.91
C ILE A 70 44.90 -28.26 -35.06
N THR A 71 43.91 -27.73 -35.77
CA THR A 71 43.77 -26.29 -35.96
C THR A 71 43.40 -25.71 -34.60
N VAL A 72 44.41 -25.37 -33.83
CA VAL A 72 44.24 -24.64 -32.57
C VAL A 72 43.60 -23.31 -32.90
N GLN A 73 42.41 -23.08 -32.36
CA GLN A 73 41.77 -21.78 -32.51
C GLN A 73 42.66 -20.72 -31.88
N THR A 74 42.96 -19.67 -32.63
CA THR A 74 43.83 -18.58 -32.22
C THR A 74 43.10 -17.26 -32.26
N VAL A 75 43.54 -16.31 -31.43
CA VAL A 75 43.08 -14.94 -31.42
C VAL A 75 44.26 -14.03 -31.39
N SER A 76 44.17 -12.85 -32.03
CA SER A 76 45.19 -11.82 -31.98
C SER A 76 44.94 -10.89 -30.79
N ALA A 77 46.00 -10.56 -30.07
CA ALA A 77 45.97 -9.58 -28.98
C ALA A 77 45.72 -8.18 -29.52
N ASN A 78 44.68 -7.54 -29.05
CA ASN A 78 44.30 -6.19 -29.43
C ASN A 78 44.45 -5.24 -28.24
N ILE A 79 44.60 -3.92 -28.51
CA ILE A 79 44.51 -2.89 -27.47
C ILE A 79 43.02 -2.52 -27.30
N GLY A 80 42.57 -2.49 -26.08
CA GLY A 80 41.20 -2.11 -25.74
C GLY A 80 41.04 -1.81 -24.25
N ASP A 81 39.83 -1.51 -23.87
CA ASP A 81 39.46 -1.25 -22.49
C ASP A 81 38.81 -2.51 -21.90
N VAL A 82 39.19 -2.85 -20.67
CA VAL A 82 38.62 -4.00 -19.94
C VAL A 82 37.98 -3.49 -18.66
N ASP A 83 36.66 -3.63 -18.58
CA ASP A 83 35.87 -3.27 -17.41
C ASP A 83 35.48 -4.54 -16.66
N SER A 84 35.86 -4.63 -15.39
CA SER A 84 35.28 -5.62 -14.48
C SER A 84 33.97 -5.06 -13.92
N THR A 85 32.86 -5.71 -14.26
CA THR A 85 31.53 -5.19 -13.92
C THR A 85 30.72 -6.18 -13.11
N ILE A 86 29.85 -5.67 -12.24
CA ILE A 86 28.77 -6.42 -11.61
C ILE A 86 27.44 -5.96 -12.23
N ARG A 87 26.63 -6.93 -12.64
CA ARG A 87 25.29 -6.66 -13.18
C ARG A 87 24.28 -6.63 -12.06
N LEU A 88 23.52 -5.54 -11.98
CA LEU A 88 22.40 -5.34 -11.10
C LEU A 88 21.12 -5.33 -11.94
N ASN A 89 20.08 -6.01 -11.50
CA ASN A 89 18.77 -5.94 -12.13
C ASN A 89 17.78 -5.27 -11.18
N GLY A 90 16.94 -4.40 -11.71
CA GLY A 90 16.01 -3.65 -10.91
C GLY A 90 14.96 -2.91 -11.72
N THR A 91 14.28 -1.99 -11.08
CA THR A 91 13.25 -1.14 -11.69
C THR A 91 13.58 0.33 -11.49
N ILE A 92 13.18 1.15 -12.46
CA ILE A 92 13.28 2.60 -12.34
C ILE A 92 12.23 3.06 -11.34
N ALA A 93 12.64 3.80 -10.34
CA ALA A 93 11.78 4.42 -9.34
C ALA A 93 12.10 5.92 -9.24
N ALA A 94 11.16 6.71 -8.80
CA ALA A 94 11.45 8.10 -8.49
C ALA A 94 11.98 8.23 -7.06
N LYS A 95 13.03 9.00 -6.88
CA LYS A 95 13.56 9.35 -5.56
C LYS A 95 12.59 10.26 -4.82
N ASN A 96 12.02 11.25 -5.55
CA ASN A 96 11.03 12.17 -5.05
C ASN A 96 9.65 11.78 -5.60
N GLN A 97 8.86 11.10 -4.77
CA GLN A 97 7.47 10.79 -5.05
C GLN A 97 6.61 11.12 -3.85
N GLN A 98 5.42 11.61 -4.10
CA GLN A 98 4.44 11.85 -3.05
C GLN A 98 3.20 11.00 -3.25
N THR A 99 2.88 10.22 -2.24
CA THR A 99 1.67 9.41 -2.21
C THR A 99 0.48 10.27 -1.87
N ILE A 100 -0.53 10.25 -2.70
CA ILE A 100 -1.80 10.94 -2.47
C ILE A 100 -2.78 9.93 -1.88
N LEU A 101 -3.22 10.24 -0.65
CA LEU A 101 -4.16 9.42 0.10
C LEU A 101 -5.55 10.02 0.00
N ALA A 102 -6.58 9.17 -0.10
CA ALA A 102 -7.97 9.61 0.01
C ALA A 102 -8.21 10.36 1.32
N PRO A 103 -9.00 11.46 1.33
CA PRO A 103 -9.14 12.30 2.49
C PRO A 103 -9.75 11.54 3.67
N ARG A 104 -9.24 11.83 4.86
CA ARG A 104 -9.82 11.31 6.10
C ARG A 104 -10.98 12.19 6.51
N ILE A 105 -12.19 11.67 6.41
CA ILE A 105 -13.41 12.34 6.82
C ILE A 105 -13.59 12.12 8.32
N GLN A 106 -13.77 13.22 9.05
CA GLN A 106 -14.02 13.23 10.49
C GLN A 106 -15.50 13.48 10.78
N GLY A 107 -16.03 12.91 11.84
CA GLY A 107 -17.40 13.10 12.30
C GLY A 107 -18.14 11.79 12.59
N SER A 108 -19.31 11.90 13.22
CA SER A 108 -20.16 10.76 13.50
C SER A 108 -20.97 10.37 12.27
N ARG A 109 -21.20 9.05 12.10
CA ARG A 109 -22.11 8.52 11.08
C ARG A 109 -23.59 8.61 11.47
N THR A 110 -23.88 8.94 12.73
CA THR A 110 -25.27 9.07 13.18
C THR A 110 -25.91 10.17 12.37
N ASP A 111 -26.91 9.82 11.59
CA ASP A 111 -27.79 10.74 10.91
C ASP A 111 -28.29 11.76 11.94
N VAL A 112 -28.16 13.02 11.63
CA VAL A 112 -28.80 14.06 12.38
C VAL A 112 -30.28 13.76 12.28
N ASN A 113 -30.86 13.35 13.39
CA ASN A 113 -32.26 12.93 13.45
C ASN A 113 -33.12 14.15 13.06
N ARG A 114 -33.70 14.13 11.87
CA ARG A 114 -34.51 15.18 11.25
C ARG A 114 -35.86 15.44 11.92
N GLY A 115 -36.06 14.89 13.06
CA GLY A 115 -37.35 15.00 13.78
C GLY A 115 -37.16 14.98 15.27
N GLY A 116 -37.44 16.13 15.87
CA GLY A 116 -37.38 16.35 17.29
C GLY A 116 -37.92 15.21 18.13
N SER A 117 -37.12 14.84 19.00
CA SER A 117 -37.27 14.23 20.32
C SER A 117 -35.99 13.52 20.59
N ALA A 118 -35.13 14.20 21.31
CA ALA A 118 -34.02 13.54 22.00
C ALA A 118 -34.65 12.56 23.01
N ASN A 119 -35.04 11.39 22.53
CA ASN A 119 -35.23 10.26 23.39
C ASN A 119 -33.84 9.75 23.73
N MET A 120 -33.23 10.43 24.69
CA MET A 120 -32.08 9.96 25.44
C MET A 120 -32.56 8.76 26.26
N GLN A 121 -32.93 7.67 25.59
CA GLN A 121 -33.10 6.39 26.21
C GLN A 121 -31.75 5.78 26.38
N THR A 122 -31.10 6.18 27.45
CA THR A 122 -30.06 5.41 28.11
C THR A 122 -30.52 3.96 28.19
N SER A 123 -30.01 3.14 27.28
CA SER A 123 -30.03 1.70 27.48
C SER A 123 -28.98 1.33 28.55
N ARG A 124 -29.33 1.75 29.80
CA ARG A 124 -28.87 1.11 31.01
C ARG A 124 -29.97 0.17 31.45
N GLN A 125 -29.96 -1.01 30.95
CA GLN A 125 -30.65 -2.19 31.50
C GLN A 125 -30.09 -3.39 30.73
N GLY A 126 -29.48 -4.32 31.26
CA GLY A 126 -29.52 -5.03 32.49
C GLY A 126 -28.62 -6.23 32.28
N GLY A 127 -27.89 -6.61 33.26
CA GLY A 127 -27.12 -7.82 33.28
C GLY A 127 -27.95 -9.06 33.01
N ALA A 128 -27.45 -9.90 32.15
CA ALA A 128 -27.76 -11.33 32.15
C ALA A 128 -26.42 -12.06 32.02
N VAL A 129 -26.05 -12.68 33.09
CA VAL A 129 -25.03 -13.70 33.24
C VAL A 129 -25.43 -14.91 32.39
N GLY A 130 -24.55 -15.37 31.50
CA GLY A 130 -24.76 -16.56 30.70
C GLY A 130 -23.51 -16.96 29.93
N GLY A 131 -22.75 -17.82 30.51
CA GLY A 131 -21.70 -18.72 30.21
C GLY A 131 -21.23 -19.01 28.79
N GLY A 132 -19.93 -19.12 28.63
CA GLY A 132 -19.27 -20.21 27.92
C GLY A 132 -19.08 -20.05 26.43
N GLY A 133 -17.83 -19.83 26.02
CA GLY A 133 -17.39 -20.05 24.65
C GLY A 133 -16.17 -19.24 24.27
N GLY A 134 -14.98 -19.68 24.69
CA GLY A 134 -13.73 -19.14 24.21
C GLY A 134 -13.53 -19.43 22.72
N GLY A 135 -13.71 -18.41 21.88
CA GLY A 135 -13.21 -18.38 20.52
C GLY A 135 -12.02 -17.40 20.45
N PRO A 136 -11.00 -17.66 19.61
CA PRO A 136 -9.82 -16.80 19.54
C PRO A 136 -10.26 -15.39 19.15
N ALA A 137 -9.75 -14.42 19.88
CA ALA A 137 -9.96 -13.00 19.69
C ALA A 137 -9.79 -12.63 18.21
N GLY A 138 -10.93 -12.48 17.53
CA GLY A 138 -10.97 -11.86 16.22
C GLY A 138 -10.39 -10.44 16.36
N PHE A 139 -9.43 -10.14 15.57
CA PHE A 139 -8.86 -8.82 15.38
C PHE A 139 -9.98 -7.80 15.34
N GLY A 140 -9.83 -6.78 16.18
CA GLY A 140 -10.81 -5.80 16.52
C GLY A 140 -11.67 -5.37 15.36
N ALA A 141 -12.96 -5.32 15.62
CA ALA A 141 -13.88 -4.52 14.84
C ALA A 141 -13.32 -3.10 14.81
N ALA A 142 -12.49 -2.84 13.80
CA ALA A 142 -12.14 -1.49 13.43
C ALA A 142 -13.48 -0.77 13.31
N THR A 143 -13.68 0.23 14.14
CA THR A 143 -14.73 1.22 13.97
C THR A 143 -14.65 1.66 12.52
N GLN A 144 -15.49 1.08 11.69
CA GLN A 144 -15.53 1.35 10.25
C GLN A 144 -16.01 2.78 10.08
N ASN A 145 -15.07 3.74 10.17
CA ASN A 145 -15.22 5.06 9.59
C ASN A 145 -15.14 4.95 8.07
N ASP A 146 -15.94 4.06 7.53
CA ASP A 146 -15.96 3.72 6.12
C ASP A 146 -16.89 4.69 5.39
N PHE A 147 -16.46 5.96 5.36
CA PHE A 147 -16.99 6.88 4.36
C PHE A 147 -16.39 6.42 3.03
N SER A 148 -17.16 5.70 2.26
CA SER A 148 -16.78 5.41 0.89
C SER A 148 -16.80 6.70 0.09
N LEU A 149 -15.63 7.03 -0.45
CA LEU A 149 -15.41 8.24 -1.23
C LEU A 149 -15.47 7.86 -2.70
N ILE A 150 -16.42 8.40 -3.45
CA ILE A 150 -16.55 8.19 -4.89
C ILE A 150 -15.75 9.27 -5.61
N LEU A 151 -14.86 8.87 -6.50
CA LEU A 151 -14.08 9.77 -7.35
C LEU A 151 -14.97 10.29 -8.50
N THR A 152 -15.23 11.59 -8.55
CA THR A 152 -16.02 12.22 -9.64
C THR A 152 -15.14 12.72 -10.78
N LYS A 153 -13.95 13.23 -10.44
CA LYS A 153 -12.95 13.66 -11.42
C LYS A 153 -11.58 13.22 -10.98
N LEU A 154 -10.76 12.85 -11.96
CA LEU A 154 -9.40 12.39 -11.74
C LEU A 154 -8.48 12.94 -12.84
N ALA A 155 -7.30 13.43 -12.47
CA ALA A 155 -6.29 13.81 -13.45
C ALA A 155 -5.88 12.59 -14.26
N ALA A 156 -5.65 12.74 -15.57
CA ALA A 156 -5.27 11.61 -16.42
C ALA A 156 -3.93 11.00 -16.00
N ALA A 157 -3.81 9.67 -16.10
CA ALA A 157 -2.53 8.99 -15.87
C ALA A 157 -1.46 9.54 -16.84
N GLY A 158 -0.28 9.83 -16.32
CA GLY A 158 0.83 10.45 -17.07
C GLY A 158 0.68 11.94 -17.33
N ALA A 159 -0.39 12.60 -16.86
CA ALA A 159 -0.54 14.04 -17.00
C ALA A 159 0.51 14.78 -16.14
N ARG A 160 1.05 15.87 -16.69
CA ARG A 160 1.94 16.76 -15.95
C ARG A 160 1.10 17.74 -15.14
N VAL A 161 1.35 17.80 -13.85
CA VAL A 161 0.68 18.69 -12.90
C VAL A 161 1.68 19.60 -12.22
N LYS A 162 1.22 20.80 -11.87
CA LYS A 162 1.97 21.76 -11.05
C LYS A 162 1.41 21.76 -9.64
N LYS A 163 2.23 22.21 -8.70
CA LYS A 163 1.81 22.41 -7.32
C LYS A 163 0.58 23.34 -7.26
N GLY A 164 -0.49 22.84 -6.65
CA GLY A 164 -1.77 23.55 -6.53
C GLY A 164 -2.82 23.16 -7.58
N ASP A 165 -2.47 22.47 -8.66
CA ASP A 165 -3.44 21.98 -9.64
C ASP A 165 -4.38 20.96 -9.01
N VAL A 166 -5.64 20.98 -9.41
CA VAL A 166 -6.65 20.02 -8.94
C VAL A 166 -6.38 18.66 -9.59
N ILE A 167 -6.08 17.66 -8.77
CA ILE A 167 -5.74 16.30 -9.23
C ILE A 167 -6.88 15.30 -9.05
N ALA A 168 -7.75 15.52 -8.07
CA ALA A 168 -8.91 14.66 -7.82
C ALA A 168 -10.04 15.44 -7.17
N GLN A 169 -11.29 15.07 -7.52
CA GLN A 169 -12.49 15.54 -6.87
C GLN A 169 -13.34 14.34 -6.46
N PHE A 170 -13.83 14.37 -5.24
CA PHE A 170 -14.75 13.37 -4.70
C PHE A 170 -16.18 13.91 -4.73
N ASP A 171 -17.14 13.00 -4.69
CA ASP A 171 -18.55 13.36 -4.58
C ASP A 171 -18.82 14.12 -3.28
N THR A 172 -19.35 15.33 -3.43
CA THR A 172 -19.62 16.25 -2.32
C THR A 172 -21.07 16.25 -1.86
N VAL A 173 -21.98 15.58 -2.58
CA VAL A 173 -23.43 15.67 -2.35
C VAL A 173 -23.79 15.33 -0.90
N ALA A 174 -23.31 14.20 -0.39
CA ALA A 174 -23.58 13.77 0.98
C ALA A 174 -23.01 14.74 2.04
N GLN A 175 -21.85 15.35 1.77
CA GLN A 175 -21.22 16.30 2.69
C GLN A 175 -21.90 17.68 2.65
N GLN A 176 -22.39 18.09 1.49
CA GLN A 176 -23.20 19.32 1.35
C GLN A 176 -24.52 19.19 2.10
N GLN A 177 -25.22 18.07 1.92
CA GLN A 177 -26.45 17.80 2.68
C GLN A 177 -26.20 17.84 4.20
N ARG A 178 -25.12 17.22 4.67
CA ARG A 178 -24.76 17.30 6.09
C ARG A 178 -24.47 18.73 6.55
N LEU A 179 -23.77 19.51 5.71
CA LEU A 179 -23.48 20.89 6.02
C LEU A 179 -24.77 21.69 6.23
N ASP A 180 -25.75 21.51 5.35
CA ASP A 180 -27.03 22.19 5.43
C ASP A 180 -27.87 21.70 6.63
N ASP A 181 -27.90 20.38 6.87
CA ASP A 181 -28.56 19.80 8.07
C ASP A 181 -27.97 20.35 9.38
N TYR A 182 -26.65 20.52 9.48
CA TYR A 182 -26.02 21.11 10.67
C TYR A 182 -26.31 22.62 10.81
N LYS A 183 -26.36 23.38 9.70
CA LYS A 183 -26.74 24.79 9.72
C LYS A 183 -28.18 24.94 10.21
N ASP A 184 -29.11 24.16 9.67
CA ASP A 184 -30.52 24.17 10.05
C ASP A 184 -30.70 23.75 11.52
N SER A 185 -29.95 22.77 11.97
CA SER A 185 -29.91 22.34 13.37
C SER A 185 -29.44 23.48 14.29
N LEU A 186 -28.41 24.23 13.91
CA LEU A 186 -27.94 25.38 14.70
C LEU A 186 -29.00 26.50 14.77
N ILE A 187 -29.63 26.82 13.65
CA ILE A 187 -30.72 27.81 13.61
C ILE A 187 -31.86 27.41 14.55
N THR A 188 -32.24 26.12 14.48
CA THR A 188 -33.28 25.56 15.34
C THR A 188 -32.88 25.59 16.82
N GLN A 189 -31.63 25.25 17.13
CA GLN A 189 -31.11 25.31 18.50
C GLN A 189 -31.09 26.76 19.03
N ASP A 190 -30.62 27.73 18.22
CA ASP A 190 -30.60 29.16 18.61
C ASP A 190 -32.02 29.68 18.88
N ALA A 191 -33.02 29.26 18.07
CA ALA A 191 -34.41 29.59 18.31
C ALA A 191 -34.94 28.96 19.63
N ASN A 192 -34.60 27.69 19.86
CA ASN A 192 -34.97 26.99 21.11
C ASN A 192 -34.32 27.60 22.33
N ILE A 193 -33.07 28.08 22.23
CA ILE A 193 -32.37 28.81 23.30
C ILE A 193 -33.12 30.07 23.64
N LYS A 194 -33.47 30.90 22.64
CA LYS A 194 -34.22 32.13 22.84
C LYS A 194 -35.56 31.89 23.51
N ASN A 195 -36.31 30.90 23.02
CA ASN A 195 -37.60 30.54 23.61
C ASN A 195 -37.46 30.06 25.06
N ARG A 196 -36.44 29.25 25.34
CA ARG A 196 -36.20 28.79 26.71
C ARG A 196 -35.74 29.88 27.64
N MET A 197 -34.86 30.80 27.19
CA MET A 197 -34.47 31.99 27.97
C MET A 197 -35.67 32.91 28.27
N ALA A 198 -36.56 33.12 27.29
CA ALA A 198 -37.77 33.92 27.51
C ALA A 198 -38.70 33.25 28.54
N ASN A 199 -38.91 31.92 28.44
CA ASN A 199 -39.72 31.19 29.42
C ASN A 199 -39.10 31.21 30.83
N MET A 200 -37.77 31.09 30.94
CA MET A 200 -37.08 31.20 32.23
C MET A 200 -37.19 32.60 32.82
N GLY A 201 -37.08 33.64 31.99
CA GLY A 201 -37.30 35.04 32.43
C GLY A 201 -38.73 35.24 32.96
N SER A 202 -39.73 34.71 32.26
CA SER A 202 -41.13 34.77 32.72
C SER A 202 -41.36 34.00 34.03
N GLN A 203 -40.76 32.82 34.19
CA GLN A 203 -40.85 32.04 35.45
C GLN A 203 -40.18 32.77 36.60
N LYS A 204 -39.03 33.37 36.38
CA LYS A 204 -38.33 34.16 37.41
C LYS A 204 -39.13 35.35 37.85
N GLU A 205 -39.71 36.12 36.91
CA GLU A 205 -40.54 37.27 37.24
C GLU A 205 -41.79 36.86 38.00
N SER A 206 -42.46 35.76 37.61
CA SER A 206 -43.60 35.20 38.36
C SER A 206 -43.21 34.80 39.77
N HIS A 207 -42.03 34.17 39.97
CA HIS A 207 -41.55 33.80 41.30
C HIS A 207 -41.21 35.05 42.15
N LEU A 208 -40.54 36.06 41.56
CA LEU A 208 -40.27 37.32 42.25
C LEU A 208 -41.53 38.02 42.69
N GLN A 209 -42.64 37.93 41.92
CA GLN A 209 -43.95 38.46 42.36
C GLN A 209 -44.46 37.69 43.58
N GLN A 210 -44.28 36.36 43.65
CA GLN A 210 -44.63 35.57 44.83
C GLN A 210 -43.80 35.94 46.06
N VAL A 211 -42.49 36.15 45.87
CA VAL A 211 -41.59 36.62 46.93
C VAL A 211 -42.02 37.98 47.47
N ARG A 212 -42.37 38.93 46.55
CA ARG A 212 -42.89 40.29 46.95
C ARG A 212 -44.21 40.15 47.68
N ALA A 213 -45.13 39.29 47.28
CA ALA A 213 -46.40 39.06 47.94
C ALA A 213 -46.21 38.45 49.34
N GLY A 214 -45.30 37.42 49.44
CA GLY A 214 -44.97 36.84 50.73
C GLY A 214 -44.32 37.80 51.69
N LYS A 215 -43.46 38.73 51.18
CA LYS A 215 -42.92 39.77 52.00
C LYS A 215 -44.01 40.73 52.49
N ALA A 216 -44.92 41.15 51.62
CA ALA A 216 -46.04 42.04 52.01
C ALA A 216 -47.00 41.40 53.03
N ALA A 217 -47.22 40.07 52.93
CA ALA A 217 -47.99 39.32 53.93
C ALA A 217 -47.27 39.36 55.30
N TRP A 218 -45.99 39.06 55.33
CA TRP A 218 -45.20 39.12 56.55
C TRP A 218 -45.17 40.55 57.14
N ASP A 219 -44.95 41.62 56.35
CA ASP A 219 -44.96 43.00 56.81
C ASP A 219 -46.32 43.33 57.42
N ASN A 220 -47.43 42.88 56.81
CA ASN A 220 -48.79 43.09 57.35
C ASN A 220 -49.01 42.30 58.65
N ALA A 221 -48.52 41.10 58.79
CA ALA A 221 -48.62 40.32 60.02
C ALA A 221 -47.85 41.00 61.17
N VAL A 222 -46.66 41.56 60.90
CA VAL A 222 -45.86 42.31 61.86
C VAL A 222 -46.57 43.57 62.27
N LEU A 223 -47.26 44.34 61.36
CA LEU A 223 -48.10 45.49 61.69
C LEU A 223 -49.26 45.08 62.60
N ASN A 224 -49.95 43.99 62.33
CA ASN A 224 -51.03 43.49 63.19
C ASN A 224 -50.52 43.06 64.56
N GLN A 225 -49.35 42.45 64.68
CA GLN A 225 -48.71 42.11 65.96
C GLN A 225 -48.45 43.35 66.84
N GLN A 226 -48.16 44.52 66.24
CA GLN A 226 -47.98 45.77 66.98
C GLN A 226 -49.26 46.24 67.73
N THR A 227 -50.43 45.68 67.34
CA THR A 227 -51.70 45.94 68.07
C THR A 227 -51.94 45.03 69.26
N ASN A 228 -51.05 44.05 69.60
CA ASN A 228 -51.15 43.10 70.68
C ASN A 228 -51.45 43.72 72.05
N PRO A 229 -50.97 44.95 72.45
CA PRO A 229 -51.28 45.52 73.73
C PRO A 229 -52.76 45.92 73.94
N VAL A 230 -53.52 45.97 72.86
CA VAL A 230 -54.93 46.48 72.85
C VAL A 230 -55.96 45.37 72.60
N VAL A 231 -55.53 44.16 72.26
CA VAL A 231 -56.38 43.02 71.92
C VAL A 231 -56.41 41.97 72.99
N SER A 232 -57.35 40.99 72.91
CA SER A 232 -57.43 39.88 73.87
C SER A 232 -56.19 39.01 73.75
N ALA A 233 -55.79 38.31 74.88
CA ALA A 233 -54.62 37.43 74.93
C ALA A 233 -54.62 36.31 73.90
N ILE A 234 -55.78 35.76 73.51
CA ILE A 234 -55.93 34.79 72.46
C ILE A 234 -55.60 35.38 71.09
N ASN A 235 -56.09 36.56 70.76
CA ASN A 235 -55.83 37.21 69.51
C ASN A 235 -54.36 37.66 69.40
N ALA A 236 -53.70 38.06 70.50
CA ALA A 236 -52.30 38.35 70.52
C ALA A 236 -51.43 37.08 70.14
N GLN A 237 -51.79 35.94 70.75
CA GLN A 237 -51.12 34.66 70.37
C GLN A 237 -51.36 34.30 68.92
N LEU A 238 -52.53 34.54 68.35
CA LEU A 238 -52.82 34.28 66.96
C LEU A 238 -51.97 35.20 66.04
N PHE A 239 -51.76 36.44 66.39
CA PHE A 239 -50.89 37.33 65.60
C PHE A 239 -49.43 36.96 65.69
N ASP A 240 -48.96 36.50 66.86
CA ASP A 240 -47.59 35.98 67.02
C ASP A 240 -47.32 34.75 66.07
N VAL A 241 -48.26 33.75 66.08
CA VAL A 241 -48.17 32.61 65.20
C VAL A 241 -48.25 33.01 63.72
N ALA A 242 -49.11 33.94 63.37
CA ALA A 242 -49.21 34.45 61.99
C ALA A 242 -47.90 35.09 61.49
N VAL A 243 -47.23 35.88 62.33
CA VAL A 243 -45.92 36.47 62.00
C VAL A 243 -44.88 35.40 61.76
N GLU A 244 -44.83 34.39 62.62
CA GLU A 244 -43.90 33.30 62.47
C GLU A 244 -44.15 32.43 61.21
N GLN A 245 -45.47 32.20 60.94
CA GLN A 245 -45.86 31.46 59.71
C GLN A 245 -45.51 32.23 58.43
N ASP A 246 -45.91 33.54 58.36
CA ASP A 246 -45.64 34.31 57.16
C ASP A 246 -44.17 34.63 56.98
N LYS A 247 -43.38 34.75 58.05
CA LYS A 247 -41.92 34.79 58.00
C LYS A 247 -41.33 33.53 57.42
N ALA A 248 -41.72 32.38 57.93
CA ALA A 248 -41.26 31.06 57.43
C ALA A 248 -41.59 30.88 55.95
N GLN A 249 -42.80 31.28 55.53
CA GLN A 249 -43.19 31.23 54.13
C GLN A 249 -42.34 32.17 53.23
N TYR A 250 -42.04 33.39 53.69
CA TYR A 250 -41.18 34.31 52.98
C TYR A 250 -39.75 33.78 52.86
N GLU A 251 -39.20 33.24 53.95
CA GLU A 251 -37.85 32.59 53.94
C GLU A 251 -37.82 31.38 53.01
N GLN A 252 -38.86 30.59 52.97
CA GLN A 252 -38.99 29.48 52.01
C GLN A 252 -38.96 29.97 50.56
N LEU A 253 -39.74 31.00 50.23
CA LEU A 253 -39.76 31.58 48.89
C LEU A 253 -38.39 32.15 48.46
N LEU A 254 -37.63 32.74 49.40
CA LEU A 254 -36.27 33.21 49.12
C LEU A 254 -35.33 32.03 48.83
N TYR A 255 -35.45 30.91 49.56
CA TYR A 255 -34.66 29.71 49.31
C TYR A 255 -35.01 29.08 47.96
N GLU A 256 -36.28 29.04 47.60
CA GLU A 256 -36.76 28.58 46.30
C GLU A 256 -36.22 29.46 45.14
N ASP A 257 -36.07 30.79 45.35
CA ASP A 257 -35.50 31.70 44.36
C ASP A 257 -34.04 31.39 44.06
N ASP A 258 -33.23 31.15 45.10
CA ASP A 258 -31.82 30.74 44.91
C ASP A 258 -31.69 29.40 44.20
N LEU A 259 -32.53 28.42 44.57
CA LEU A 259 -32.58 27.11 43.91
C LEU A 259 -32.99 27.22 42.44
N LEU A 260 -33.98 28.07 42.14
CA LEU A 260 -34.43 28.32 40.76
C LEU A 260 -33.31 28.97 39.94
N ASP A 261 -32.58 29.92 40.49
CA ASP A 261 -31.43 30.58 39.84
C ASP A 261 -30.31 29.58 39.52
N GLN A 262 -29.99 28.68 40.48
CA GLN A 262 -28.99 27.61 40.26
C GLN A 262 -29.44 26.65 39.16
N GLN A 263 -30.67 26.19 39.16
CA GLN A 263 -31.25 25.32 38.14
C GLN A 263 -31.24 25.98 36.76
N GLN A 264 -31.59 27.27 36.68
CA GLN A 264 -31.55 28.02 35.43
C GLN A 264 -30.15 28.15 34.88
N ARG A 265 -29.15 28.49 35.72
CA ARG A 265 -27.73 28.56 35.31
C ARG A 265 -27.23 27.20 34.79
N ALA A 266 -27.51 26.11 35.49
CA ALA A 266 -27.14 24.79 35.05
C ALA A 266 -27.79 24.40 33.70
N THR A 267 -29.05 24.81 33.51
CA THR A 267 -29.77 24.57 32.26
C THR A 267 -29.16 25.36 31.10
N ILE A 268 -28.83 26.65 31.30
CA ILE A 268 -28.18 27.49 30.30
C ILE A 268 -26.83 26.90 29.92
N GLN A 269 -26.02 26.53 30.91
CA GLN A 269 -24.70 25.90 30.67
C GLN A 269 -24.81 24.61 29.85
N GLY A 270 -25.78 23.75 30.13
CA GLY A 270 -26.04 22.52 29.35
C GLY A 270 -26.39 22.81 27.88
N ILE A 271 -27.17 23.89 27.64
CA ILE A 271 -27.56 24.30 26.29
C ILE A 271 -26.36 24.93 25.55
N GLU A 272 -25.54 25.73 26.21
CA GLU A 272 -24.33 26.31 25.63
C GLU A 272 -23.34 25.24 25.18
N VAL A 273 -23.13 24.21 26.01
CA VAL A 273 -22.28 23.05 25.64
C VAL A 273 -22.83 22.34 24.41
N SER A 274 -24.16 22.12 24.34
CA SER A 274 -24.79 21.49 23.18
C SER A 274 -24.63 22.32 21.90
N ARG A 275 -24.74 23.61 22.02
CA ARG A 275 -24.52 24.57 20.92
C ARG A 275 -23.08 24.56 20.44
N GLU A 276 -22.12 24.56 21.36
CA GLU A 276 -20.69 24.47 21.03
C GLU A 276 -20.37 23.16 20.29
N GLN A 277 -20.92 22.04 20.75
CA GLN A 277 -20.77 20.74 20.05
C GLN A 277 -21.31 20.81 18.62
N ALA A 278 -22.49 21.41 18.40
CA ALA A 278 -23.05 21.59 17.07
C ALA A 278 -22.19 22.49 16.18
N GLN A 279 -21.61 23.56 16.74
CA GLN A 279 -20.67 24.42 16.01
C GLN A 279 -19.40 23.67 15.60
N LEU A 280 -18.83 22.86 16.48
CA LEU A 280 -17.66 22.02 16.17
C LEU A 280 -17.95 21.03 15.06
N GLU A 281 -19.12 20.39 15.05
CA GLU A 281 -19.52 19.47 13.98
C GLU A 281 -19.73 20.22 12.65
N LEU A 282 -20.31 21.41 12.67
CA LEU A 282 -20.40 22.27 11.49
C LEU A 282 -19.00 22.58 10.93
N GLN A 283 -18.08 23.01 11.78
CA GLN A 283 -16.70 23.33 11.38
C GLN A 283 -15.97 22.09 10.79
N ARG A 284 -16.15 20.92 11.39
CA ARG A 284 -15.65 19.66 10.87
C ARG A 284 -16.20 19.35 9.48
N THR A 285 -17.50 19.55 9.27
CA THR A 285 -18.17 19.32 7.99
C THR A 285 -17.65 20.26 6.90
N VAL A 286 -17.46 21.54 7.21
CA VAL A 286 -16.83 22.51 6.31
C VAL A 286 -15.41 22.07 5.94
N SER A 287 -14.62 21.65 6.92
CA SER A 287 -13.26 21.13 6.69
C SER A 287 -13.25 19.86 5.85
N ASN A 288 -14.21 18.97 6.07
CA ASN A 288 -14.36 17.75 5.26
C ASN A 288 -14.69 18.08 3.80
N LEU A 289 -15.62 19.04 3.59
CA LEU A 289 -15.98 19.48 2.24
C LEU A 289 -14.77 20.07 1.49
N ALA A 290 -13.96 20.87 2.16
CA ALA A 290 -12.73 21.41 1.56
C ALA A 290 -11.74 20.30 1.15
N LYS A 291 -11.68 19.20 1.90
CA LYS A 291 -10.82 18.05 1.59
C LYS A 291 -11.31 17.20 0.42
N MET A 292 -12.56 17.36 -0.05
CA MET A 292 -13.11 16.63 -1.19
C MET A 292 -12.48 17.05 -2.51
N THR A 293 -11.88 18.23 -2.59
CA THR A 293 -11.08 18.66 -3.72
C THR A 293 -9.61 18.58 -3.35
N MET A 294 -8.87 17.72 -4.03
CA MET A 294 -7.46 17.49 -3.77
C MET A 294 -6.58 18.20 -4.79
N THR A 295 -5.54 18.83 -4.31
CA THR A 295 -4.57 19.54 -5.13
C THR A 295 -3.19 18.88 -5.06
N ALA A 296 -2.40 19.04 -6.13
CA ALA A 296 -1.05 18.54 -6.21
C ALA A 296 -0.13 19.25 -5.19
N PRO A 297 0.56 18.51 -4.32
CA PRO A 297 1.49 19.09 -3.33
C PRO A 297 2.84 19.51 -3.95
N MET A 298 3.18 18.95 -5.11
CA MET A 298 4.43 19.19 -5.83
C MET A 298 4.22 19.11 -7.34
N ASP A 299 5.20 19.63 -8.10
CA ASP A 299 5.23 19.48 -9.55
C ASP A 299 5.65 18.06 -9.92
N GLY A 300 5.01 17.48 -10.95
CA GLY A 300 5.36 16.13 -11.37
C GLY A 300 4.40 15.50 -12.36
N PHE A 301 4.53 14.18 -12.54
CA PHE A 301 3.62 13.35 -13.30
C PHE A 301 2.69 12.57 -12.38
N VAL A 302 1.47 12.40 -12.83
CA VAL A 302 0.44 11.61 -12.14
C VAL A 302 0.61 10.12 -12.49
N VAL A 303 0.77 9.30 -11.46
CA VAL A 303 0.78 7.83 -11.57
C VAL A 303 -0.37 7.26 -10.74
N MET A 304 -1.21 6.45 -11.36
CA MET A 304 -2.35 5.85 -10.68
C MET A 304 -1.92 4.66 -9.83
N ALA A 305 -2.43 4.60 -8.60
CA ALA A 305 -2.25 3.43 -7.76
C ALA A 305 -3.16 2.28 -8.22
N SER A 306 -2.75 1.06 -7.90
CA SER A 306 -3.60 -0.11 -8.04
C SER A 306 -4.49 -0.28 -6.81
N ILE A 307 -5.78 -0.44 -7.02
CA ILE A 307 -6.77 -0.73 -5.98
C ILE A 307 -7.44 -2.08 -6.25
N VAL A 308 -7.99 -2.66 -5.19
CA VAL A 308 -8.82 -3.87 -5.33
C VAL A 308 -10.24 -3.45 -5.68
N ARG A 309 -10.70 -3.86 -6.85
CA ARG A 309 -12.06 -3.68 -7.35
C ARG A 309 -12.67 -5.06 -7.60
N ASN A 310 -13.79 -5.38 -6.95
CA ASN A 310 -14.47 -6.67 -7.12
C ASN A 310 -13.52 -7.90 -7.03
N ASN A 311 -12.59 -7.86 -6.10
CA ASN A 311 -11.56 -8.89 -5.88
C ASN A 311 -10.46 -8.99 -6.94
N GLU A 312 -10.38 -8.03 -7.88
CA GLU A 312 -9.32 -7.91 -8.86
C GLU A 312 -8.50 -6.63 -8.63
N PHE A 313 -7.21 -6.67 -8.93
CA PHE A 313 -6.36 -5.48 -8.90
C PHE A 313 -6.53 -4.69 -10.20
N GLY A 314 -6.85 -3.42 -10.08
CA GLY A 314 -6.98 -2.52 -11.22
C GLY A 314 -6.50 -1.11 -10.89
N THR A 315 -6.12 -0.35 -11.91
CA THR A 315 -5.78 1.06 -11.75
C THR A 315 -7.02 1.87 -11.40
N VAL A 316 -6.86 2.87 -10.54
CA VAL A 316 -7.94 3.80 -10.14
C VAL A 316 -8.49 4.54 -11.36
N ARG A 317 -9.83 4.67 -11.41
CA ARG A 317 -10.57 5.39 -12.47
C ARG A 317 -11.64 6.27 -11.85
N GLU A 318 -12.17 7.19 -12.64
CA GLU A 318 -13.35 7.95 -12.27
C GLU A 318 -14.55 7.02 -12.04
N GLY A 319 -15.34 7.32 -11.01
CA GLY A 319 -16.44 6.47 -10.53
C GLY A 319 -16.02 5.42 -9.51
N ASP A 320 -14.74 5.20 -9.29
CA ASP A 320 -14.28 4.23 -8.30
C ASP A 320 -14.52 4.72 -6.88
N GLN A 321 -14.77 3.74 -6.01
CA GLN A 321 -14.93 3.95 -4.60
C GLN A 321 -13.60 3.66 -3.88
N VAL A 322 -13.07 4.66 -3.19
CA VAL A 322 -11.85 4.54 -2.38
C VAL A 322 -12.16 4.71 -0.91
N ARG A 323 -11.40 4.02 -0.08
CA ARG A 323 -11.54 4.11 1.38
C ARG A 323 -10.77 5.31 1.90
N SER A 324 -11.28 5.93 2.97
CA SER A 324 -10.58 7.00 3.67
C SER A 324 -9.15 6.59 4.06
N GLY A 325 -8.16 7.39 3.65
CA GLY A 325 -6.74 7.11 3.89
C GLY A 325 -6.09 6.09 2.95
N GLN A 326 -6.82 5.56 1.96
CA GLN A 326 -6.27 4.65 0.97
C GLN A 326 -5.43 5.42 -0.06
N PRO A 327 -4.23 4.94 -0.43
CA PRO A 327 -3.47 5.50 -1.54
C PRO A 327 -4.19 5.21 -2.86
N PHE A 328 -4.38 6.24 -3.68
CA PHE A 328 -5.04 6.09 -4.98
C PHE A 328 -4.25 6.70 -6.13
N MET A 329 -3.22 7.53 -5.82
CA MET A 329 -2.40 8.22 -6.80
C MET A 329 -1.02 8.52 -6.21
N PHE A 330 -0.02 8.62 -7.10
CA PHE A 330 1.30 9.13 -6.77
C PHE A 330 1.62 10.33 -7.68
N ILE A 331 2.30 11.32 -7.15
CA ILE A 331 2.91 12.37 -7.95
C ILE A 331 4.41 12.14 -7.91
N VAL A 332 5.01 12.05 -9.08
CA VAL A 332 6.39 11.63 -9.29
C VAL A 332 7.16 12.76 -9.97
N ASP A 333 8.28 13.15 -9.38
CA ASP A 333 9.19 14.10 -9.99
C ASP A 333 10.05 13.41 -11.07
N PRO A 334 9.86 13.76 -12.35
CA PRO A 334 10.60 13.13 -13.45
C PRO A 334 12.10 13.39 -13.43
N SER A 335 12.55 14.43 -12.73
CA SER A 335 13.96 14.78 -12.63
C SER A 335 14.73 13.96 -11.60
N SER A 336 14.02 13.17 -10.78
CA SER A 336 14.57 12.44 -9.64
C SER A 336 14.57 10.92 -9.80
N MET A 337 14.70 10.42 -11.05
CA MET A 337 14.67 8.99 -11.31
C MET A 337 15.95 8.29 -10.84
N ILE A 338 15.77 7.15 -10.20
CA ILE A 338 16.84 6.26 -9.75
C ILE A 338 16.52 4.82 -10.20
N LEU A 339 17.58 4.04 -10.40
CA LEU A 339 17.41 2.59 -10.51
C LEU A 339 17.44 1.99 -9.10
N SER A 340 16.34 1.38 -8.70
CA SER A 340 16.25 0.56 -7.50
C SER A 340 16.52 -0.89 -7.91
N ALA A 341 17.66 -1.42 -7.52
CA ALA A 341 18.12 -2.74 -7.89
C ALA A 341 18.46 -3.57 -6.65
N SER A 342 18.62 -4.88 -6.84
CA SER A 342 19.14 -5.77 -5.81
C SER A 342 20.41 -6.46 -6.28
N VAL A 343 21.29 -6.77 -5.34
CA VAL A 343 22.53 -7.49 -5.57
C VAL A 343 22.66 -8.62 -4.56
N ASN A 344 23.30 -9.71 -4.99
CA ASN A 344 23.63 -10.80 -4.08
C ASN A 344 24.60 -10.32 -2.98
N GLN A 345 24.42 -10.78 -1.77
CA GLN A 345 25.25 -10.44 -0.61
C GLN A 345 26.77 -10.63 -0.89
N VAL A 346 27.17 -11.67 -1.64
CA VAL A 346 28.57 -11.93 -1.99
C VAL A 346 29.17 -10.81 -2.86
N ASP A 347 28.38 -10.28 -3.79
CA ASP A 347 28.82 -9.22 -4.69
C ASP A 347 28.74 -7.83 -4.07
N ALA A 348 27.86 -7.65 -3.08
CA ALA A 348 27.65 -6.38 -2.40
C ALA A 348 28.90 -5.89 -1.67
N GLU A 349 29.74 -6.79 -1.14
CA GLU A 349 30.98 -6.44 -0.46
C GLU A 349 31.97 -5.70 -1.37
N ARG A 350 31.88 -5.94 -2.67
CA ARG A 350 32.76 -5.33 -3.68
C ARG A 350 32.27 -3.97 -4.14
N LEU A 351 31.02 -3.62 -3.85
CA LEU A 351 30.43 -2.33 -4.25
C LEU A 351 30.84 -1.22 -3.29
N ARG A 352 31.02 -0.01 -3.83
CA ARG A 352 31.28 1.21 -3.06
C ARG A 352 30.42 2.34 -3.61
N ILE A 353 29.91 3.19 -2.73
CA ILE A 353 29.17 4.40 -3.12
C ILE A 353 30.06 5.28 -3.98
N GLY A 354 29.51 5.86 -5.04
CA GLY A 354 30.22 6.69 -6.00
C GLY A 354 30.79 5.93 -7.21
N MET A 355 30.70 4.60 -7.25
CA MET A 355 31.08 3.82 -8.44
C MET A 355 30.21 4.19 -9.63
N LYS A 356 30.84 4.23 -10.82
CA LYS A 356 30.15 4.49 -12.08
C LYS A 356 29.40 3.25 -12.54
N ALA A 357 28.23 3.46 -13.12
CA ALA A 357 27.41 2.41 -13.69
C ALA A 357 26.90 2.80 -15.08
N LYS A 358 26.72 1.80 -15.94
CA LYS A 358 26.03 1.92 -17.22
C LYS A 358 24.68 1.29 -17.08
N ILE A 359 23.60 2.07 -17.20
CA ILE A 359 22.22 1.62 -17.03
C ILE A 359 21.62 1.40 -18.40
N ARG A 360 21.06 0.22 -18.63
CA ARG A 360 20.34 -0.15 -19.85
C ARG A 360 18.92 -0.50 -19.50
N LEU A 361 17.98 0.11 -20.23
CA LEU A 361 16.55 -0.13 -20.08
C LEU A 361 16.16 -1.36 -20.92
N ASP A 362 15.40 -2.28 -20.33
CA ASP A 362 14.96 -3.49 -21.06
C ASP A 362 13.93 -3.16 -22.16
N ALA A 363 13.12 -2.10 -21.94
CA ALA A 363 12.14 -1.62 -22.91
C ALA A 363 12.79 -0.89 -24.11
N TYR A 364 13.98 -0.33 -23.95
CA TYR A 364 14.66 0.50 -24.95
C TYR A 364 16.15 0.12 -25.01
N ASN A 365 16.46 -0.88 -25.84
CA ASN A 365 17.83 -1.41 -25.96
C ASN A 365 18.84 -0.41 -26.54
N ASP A 366 18.37 0.66 -27.20
CA ASP A 366 19.16 1.74 -27.78
C ASP A 366 19.57 2.81 -26.76
N ILE A 367 18.97 2.80 -25.56
CA ILE A 367 19.24 3.78 -24.51
C ILE A 367 20.20 3.20 -23.48
N GLU A 368 21.38 3.77 -23.40
CA GLU A 368 22.35 3.54 -22.35
C GLU A 368 22.57 4.86 -21.58
N VAL A 369 22.22 4.83 -20.29
CA VAL A 369 22.30 6.00 -19.42
C VAL A 369 23.45 5.82 -18.44
N PRO A 370 24.41 6.76 -18.38
CA PRO A 370 25.40 6.75 -17.32
C PRO A 370 24.75 7.03 -15.98
N GLY A 371 25.27 6.40 -14.95
CA GLY A 371 24.80 6.61 -13.59
C GLY A 371 25.87 6.38 -12.55
N THR A 372 25.56 6.77 -11.33
CA THR A 372 26.44 6.61 -10.17
C THR A 372 25.74 5.87 -9.04
N LEU A 373 26.46 5.01 -8.35
CA LEU A 373 25.96 4.27 -7.20
C LEU A 373 25.73 5.24 -6.02
N ASP A 374 24.47 5.48 -5.66
CA ASP A 374 24.07 6.46 -4.63
C ASP A 374 23.94 5.81 -3.24
N GLY A 375 23.58 4.54 -3.18
CA GLY A 375 23.37 3.89 -1.90
C GLY A 375 23.36 2.37 -1.94
N ILE A 376 23.82 1.77 -0.87
CA ILE A 376 23.81 0.32 -0.62
C ILE A 376 23.05 0.10 0.67
N GLY A 377 22.07 -0.78 0.66
CA GLY A 377 21.27 -1.12 1.85
C GLY A 377 22.12 -1.77 2.94
N ALA A 378 21.85 -1.43 4.18
CA ALA A 378 22.56 -1.99 5.34
C ALA A 378 22.03 -3.36 5.76
N MET A 379 20.87 -3.78 5.25
CA MET A 379 20.22 -5.05 5.60
C MET A 379 19.93 -5.86 4.34
N ALA A 380 20.27 -7.14 4.39
CA ALA A 380 19.85 -8.08 3.36
C ALA A 380 18.34 -8.36 3.50
N GLN A 381 17.65 -8.39 2.38
CA GLN A 381 16.25 -8.77 2.29
C GLN A 381 16.15 -10.19 1.74
N THR A 382 15.34 -11.01 2.38
CA THR A 382 15.01 -12.34 1.86
C THR A 382 13.69 -12.29 1.14
N SER A 383 13.64 -12.77 -0.10
CA SER A 383 12.39 -12.85 -0.85
C SER A 383 11.60 -14.08 -0.39
N THR A 384 10.29 -13.93 -0.22
CA THR A 384 9.36 -15.04 0.09
C THR A 384 9.32 -16.12 -1.01
N PHE A 385 9.76 -15.78 -2.22
CA PHE A 385 9.76 -16.66 -3.39
C PHE A 385 11.12 -17.33 -3.67
N ARG A 386 12.16 -17.01 -2.90
CA ARG A 386 13.50 -17.61 -3.01
C ARG A 386 13.88 -18.32 -1.71
N ALA A 387 14.87 -19.21 -1.81
CA ALA A 387 15.37 -19.90 -0.63
C ALA A 387 15.88 -18.91 0.42
N ALA A 388 15.49 -19.10 1.67
CA ALA A 388 15.75 -18.16 2.77
C ALA A 388 17.23 -17.84 3.03
N TYR A 389 18.14 -18.65 2.48
CA TYR A 389 19.61 -18.46 2.59
C TYR A 389 20.19 -17.52 1.52
N VAL A 390 19.40 -17.08 0.54
CA VAL A 390 19.84 -16.12 -0.48
C VAL A 390 19.45 -14.72 -0.04
N GLY A 391 20.40 -14.02 0.57
CA GLY A 391 20.23 -12.60 0.93
C GLY A 391 20.49 -11.69 -0.26
N GLU A 392 19.57 -10.78 -0.56
CA GLU A 392 19.72 -9.71 -1.54
C GLU A 392 19.85 -8.37 -0.81
N ILE A 393 20.81 -7.58 -1.20
CA ILE A 393 21.01 -6.23 -0.66
C ILE A 393 20.44 -5.23 -1.65
N PRO A 394 19.51 -4.36 -1.24
CA PRO A 394 18.97 -3.31 -2.09
C PRO A 394 20.06 -2.27 -2.40
N VAL A 395 20.12 -1.86 -3.64
CA VAL A 395 21.10 -0.90 -4.15
C VAL A 395 20.39 0.16 -4.96
N ARG A 396 20.82 1.41 -4.83
CA ARG A 396 20.26 2.55 -5.56
C ARG A 396 21.35 3.16 -6.44
N VAL A 397 21.02 3.31 -7.73
CA VAL A 397 21.90 3.94 -8.72
C VAL A 397 21.19 5.19 -9.25
N ASN A 398 21.81 6.34 -9.09
CA ASN A 398 21.35 7.61 -9.67
C ASN A 398 21.57 7.61 -11.17
N LEU A 399 20.62 8.14 -11.93
CA LEU A 399 20.77 8.39 -13.36
C LEU A 399 21.38 9.79 -13.57
N ASP A 400 22.53 9.88 -14.22
CA ASP A 400 23.21 11.16 -14.45
C ASP A 400 22.57 11.95 -15.61
N LYS A 401 21.88 11.28 -16.52
CA LYS A 401 21.15 11.89 -17.63
C LYS A 401 19.72 11.38 -17.65
N MET A 402 18.77 12.29 -17.85
CA MET A 402 17.36 11.98 -17.98
C MET A 402 16.94 11.96 -19.45
N ASP A 403 16.30 10.87 -19.87
CA ASP A 403 15.60 10.78 -21.15
C ASP A 403 14.09 10.88 -20.88
N PRO A 404 13.34 11.69 -21.66
CA PRO A 404 11.88 11.84 -21.47
C PRO A 404 11.08 10.54 -21.59
N ARG A 405 11.66 9.50 -22.18
CA ARG A 405 11.03 8.16 -22.31
C ARG A 405 11.15 7.33 -21.05
N ILE A 406 11.94 7.74 -20.08
CA ILE A 406 12.13 7.03 -18.81
C ILE A 406 10.93 7.33 -17.91
N ILE A 407 10.15 6.32 -17.65
CA ILE A 407 9.00 6.37 -16.73
C ILE A 407 9.23 5.41 -15.55
N PRO A 408 8.60 5.65 -14.39
CA PRO A 408 8.65 4.72 -13.26
C PRO A 408 8.20 3.31 -13.65
N ASP A 409 8.65 2.32 -12.88
CA ASP A 409 8.35 0.88 -13.01
C ASP A 409 8.91 0.19 -14.26
N LEU A 410 9.69 0.89 -15.11
CA LEU A 410 10.45 0.22 -16.18
C LEU A 410 11.53 -0.67 -15.58
N THR A 411 11.63 -1.90 -16.10
CA THR A 411 12.76 -2.77 -15.78
C THR A 411 14.03 -2.30 -16.46
N ALA A 412 15.12 -2.36 -15.73
CA ALA A 412 16.42 -1.96 -16.20
C ALA A 412 17.53 -2.77 -15.54
N SER A 413 18.64 -2.87 -16.24
CA SER A 413 19.87 -3.46 -15.72
C SER A 413 20.98 -2.42 -15.64
N ALA A 414 21.76 -2.45 -14.56
CA ALA A 414 22.96 -1.62 -14.43
C ALA A 414 24.21 -2.49 -14.41
N GLN A 415 25.23 -2.08 -15.10
CA GLN A 415 26.58 -2.64 -15.01
C GLN A 415 27.45 -1.68 -14.21
N VAL A 416 27.67 -2.01 -12.95
CA VAL A 416 28.55 -1.22 -12.06
C VAL A 416 29.99 -1.58 -12.34
N ILE A 417 30.81 -0.58 -12.64
CA ILE A 417 32.22 -0.75 -12.97
C ILE A 417 33.03 -0.81 -11.67
N LEU A 418 33.58 -1.99 -11.37
CA LEU A 418 34.44 -2.19 -10.20
C LEU A 418 35.86 -1.70 -10.45
N GLN A 419 36.40 -2.10 -11.58
CA GLN A 419 37.75 -1.75 -12.05
C GLN A 419 37.70 -1.56 -13.55
N SER A 420 38.41 -0.57 -14.04
CA SER A 420 38.56 -0.30 -15.47
C SER A 420 40.03 -0.11 -15.78
N GLU A 421 40.52 -0.80 -16.80
CA GLU A 421 41.90 -0.67 -17.30
C GLU A 421 41.80 -0.30 -18.76
N GLN A 422 42.24 0.92 -19.06
CA GLN A 422 42.17 1.51 -20.41
C GLN A 422 43.49 1.28 -21.15
N ASN A 423 43.43 1.16 -22.48
CA ASN A 423 44.59 0.96 -23.34
C ASN A 423 45.45 -0.27 -22.96
N ALA A 424 44.85 -1.31 -22.40
CA ALA A 424 45.54 -2.56 -22.07
C ALA A 424 45.56 -3.52 -23.26
N VAL A 425 46.49 -4.45 -23.27
CA VAL A 425 46.43 -5.62 -24.19
C VAL A 425 45.33 -6.53 -23.74
N VAL A 426 44.33 -6.73 -24.58
CA VAL A 426 43.13 -7.50 -24.28
C VAL A 426 43.21 -8.89 -24.94
N LEU A 427 42.94 -9.90 -24.16
CA LEU A 427 42.76 -11.27 -24.63
C LEU A 427 41.44 -11.85 -24.12
N PRO A 428 40.77 -12.70 -24.88
CA PRO A 428 39.66 -13.47 -24.36
C PRO A 428 40.09 -14.30 -23.16
N ARG A 429 39.26 -14.38 -22.13
CA ARG A 429 39.54 -15.15 -20.91
C ARG A 429 39.86 -16.62 -21.21
N ALA A 430 39.31 -17.19 -22.30
CA ALA A 430 39.59 -18.53 -22.76
C ALA A 430 41.06 -18.76 -23.18
N ALA A 431 41.80 -17.70 -23.51
CA ALA A 431 43.22 -17.80 -23.87
C ALA A 431 44.17 -17.79 -22.66
N LEU A 432 43.64 -17.53 -21.46
CA LEU A 432 44.39 -17.49 -20.21
C LEU A 432 44.35 -18.89 -19.55
N PHE A 433 45.49 -19.46 -19.30
CA PHE A 433 45.63 -20.74 -18.60
C PHE A 433 46.28 -20.50 -17.24
N GLU A 434 45.87 -21.28 -16.26
CA GLU A 434 46.40 -21.21 -14.89
C GLU A 434 46.84 -22.65 -14.48
N GLU A 435 48.05 -22.74 -13.97
CA GLU A 435 48.59 -23.98 -13.45
C GLU A 435 49.52 -23.68 -12.26
N ASN A 436 49.30 -24.33 -11.15
CA ASN A 436 50.07 -24.14 -9.91
C ASN A 436 50.12 -22.64 -9.46
N GLY A 437 49.07 -21.87 -9.66
CA GLY A 437 49.00 -20.48 -9.31
C GLY A 437 49.72 -19.51 -10.26
N SER A 438 50.35 -20.03 -11.30
CA SER A 438 51.02 -19.24 -12.35
C SER A 438 50.13 -19.13 -13.58
N LYS A 439 49.91 -17.90 -14.03
CA LYS A 439 49.11 -17.57 -15.22
C LYS A 439 50.01 -17.48 -16.46
N TYR A 440 49.57 -18.12 -17.55
CA TYR A 440 50.33 -18.13 -18.80
C TYR A 440 49.39 -18.20 -20.01
N VAL A 441 49.96 -17.87 -21.16
CA VAL A 441 49.33 -17.99 -22.49
C VAL A 441 50.20 -18.83 -23.41
N PHE A 442 49.62 -19.41 -24.44
CA PHE A 442 50.37 -20.04 -25.52
C PHE A 442 50.48 -19.06 -26.68
N LEU A 443 51.69 -18.49 -26.82
CA LEU A 443 52.03 -17.53 -27.88
C LEU A 443 52.50 -18.30 -29.10
N ARG A 444 52.05 -17.94 -30.30
CA ARG A 444 52.48 -18.49 -31.56
C ARG A 444 53.78 -17.83 -32.00
N ASN A 445 54.84 -18.59 -32.15
CA ASN A 445 56.11 -18.09 -32.72
C ASN A 445 56.01 -17.88 -34.23
N PRO A 446 56.95 -17.12 -34.87
CA PRO A 446 57.03 -16.94 -36.32
C PRO A 446 57.14 -18.28 -37.09
N GLU A 447 57.69 -19.33 -36.44
CA GLU A 447 57.81 -20.66 -36.98
C GLU A 447 56.52 -21.51 -36.90
N GLY A 448 55.42 -20.93 -36.31
CA GLY A 448 54.13 -21.57 -36.20
C GLY A 448 53.93 -22.42 -34.94
N ALA A 449 54.95 -22.62 -34.10
CA ALA A 449 54.87 -23.36 -32.84
C ALA A 449 54.33 -22.49 -31.72
N PHE A 450 53.64 -23.14 -30.75
CA PHE A 450 53.10 -22.48 -29.57
C PHE A 450 54.07 -22.60 -28.40
N ILE A 451 54.47 -21.48 -27.82
CA ILE A 451 55.35 -21.43 -26.66
C ILE A 451 54.56 -20.93 -25.45
N ARG A 452 54.72 -21.62 -24.32
CA ARG A 452 54.16 -21.22 -23.02
C ARG A 452 54.92 -19.95 -22.53
N LYS A 453 54.19 -18.84 -22.37
CA LYS A 453 54.73 -17.59 -21.87
C LYS A 453 53.99 -17.12 -20.61
N PRO A 454 54.69 -16.89 -19.49
CA PRO A 454 54.05 -16.39 -18.29
C PRO A 454 53.58 -14.95 -18.55
N VAL A 455 52.40 -14.61 -17.99
CA VAL A 455 51.78 -13.30 -18.16
C VAL A 455 51.37 -12.73 -16.81
N ASP A 456 51.48 -11.42 -16.67
CA ASP A 456 50.88 -10.69 -15.57
C ASP A 456 49.54 -10.13 -16.02
N THR A 457 48.47 -10.48 -15.25
CA THR A 457 47.11 -10.11 -15.59
C THR A 457 46.66 -8.89 -14.78
N GLY A 458 46.06 -7.95 -15.45
CA GLY A 458 45.35 -6.84 -14.82
C GLY A 458 43.90 -7.15 -14.53
N THR A 459 43.03 -6.22 -14.92
CA THR A 459 41.57 -6.35 -14.75
C THR A 459 41.00 -7.52 -15.56
N VAL A 460 40.16 -8.32 -14.91
CA VAL A 460 39.49 -9.48 -15.52
C VAL A 460 38.02 -9.19 -15.64
N SER A 461 37.51 -9.22 -16.86
CA SER A 461 36.08 -9.16 -17.16
C SER A 461 35.49 -10.57 -17.26
N PHE A 462 34.20 -10.66 -17.56
CA PHE A 462 33.52 -11.94 -17.79
C PHE A 462 34.04 -12.62 -19.06
N THR A 463 34.31 -11.89 -20.13
CA THR A 463 34.75 -12.38 -21.44
C THR A 463 36.23 -12.18 -21.68
N ASP A 464 36.84 -11.12 -21.16
CA ASP A 464 38.15 -10.64 -21.52
C ASP A 464 39.06 -10.44 -20.30
N VAL A 465 40.35 -10.42 -20.53
CA VAL A 465 41.40 -10.15 -19.54
C VAL A 465 42.38 -9.11 -20.07
N ALA A 466 42.69 -8.13 -19.26
CA ALA A 466 43.77 -7.21 -19.52
C ALA A 466 45.11 -7.84 -19.16
N ILE A 467 46.08 -7.79 -20.06
CA ILE A 467 47.45 -8.26 -19.85
C ILE A 467 48.36 -7.08 -19.65
N ARG A 468 49.03 -6.97 -18.50
CA ARG A 468 49.98 -5.93 -18.17
C ARG A 468 51.36 -6.19 -18.72
N SER A 469 51.79 -7.45 -18.71
CA SER A 469 53.09 -7.82 -19.27
C SER A 469 53.05 -9.25 -19.81
N GLY A 470 53.92 -9.53 -20.78
CA GLY A 470 54.10 -10.85 -21.39
C GLY A 470 53.52 -10.99 -22.79
N VAL A 471 52.58 -10.18 -23.25
CA VAL A 471 52.01 -10.18 -24.61
C VAL A 471 52.00 -8.77 -25.17
N GLN A 472 52.25 -8.63 -26.47
CA GLN A 472 52.22 -7.36 -27.20
C GLN A 472 51.02 -7.35 -28.16
N LYS A 473 50.66 -6.13 -28.60
CA LYS A 473 49.61 -5.97 -29.62
C LYS A 473 50.01 -6.72 -30.90
N GLY A 474 49.08 -7.50 -31.41
CA GLY A 474 49.27 -8.31 -32.63
C GLY A 474 49.80 -9.69 -32.39
N ASP A 475 50.22 -10.05 -31.18
CA ASP A 475 50.63 -11.40 -30.84
C ASP A 475 49.45 -12.36 -31.01
N VAL A 476 49.69 -13.52 -31.58
CA VAL A 476 48.64 -14.58 -31.80
C VAL A 476 48.73 -15.58 -30.69
N VAL A 477 47.63 -15.75 -29.98
CA VAL A 477 47.50 -16.63 -28.80
C VAL A 477 46.50 -17.73 -29.07
N ALA A 478 46.77 -18.92 -28.52
CA ALA A 478 45.83 -20.06 -28.61
C ALA A 478 44.69 -19.93 -27.60
N LEU A 479 43.48 -20.23 -28.04
CA LEU A 479 42.27 -20.31 -27.17
C LEU A 479 42.13 -21.66 -26.49
N GLN A 480 42.85 -22.66 -26.98
CA GLN A 480 42.85 -24.03 -26.45
C GLN A 480 44.28 -24.47 -26.21
N ARG A 481 44.49 -25.39 -25.27
CA ARG A 481 45.81 -25.92 -24.97
C ARG A 481 46.31 -26.70 -26.20
N PRO A 482 47.45 -26.24 -26.85
CA PRO A 482 48.05 -26.99 -27.92
C PRO A 482 48.55 -28.33 -27.36
N MET A 483 48.22 -29.42 -28.03
CA MET A 483 48.74 -30.75 -27.68
C MET A 483 50.15 -30.96 -28.25
#